data_c7c804cc62ade28b2f7f8a3faff58172
#
_entry.id   c7c804cc62ade28b2f7f8a3faff58172
#
_cell.length_a   1.000
_cell.length_b   1.000
_cell.length_c   1.000
_cell.angle_alpha   90.00
_cell.angle_beta   90.00
_cell.angle_gamma   90.00
#
_symmetry.space_group_name_H-M   'P 1'
#
loop_
_entity.id
_entity.type
_entity.pdbx_description
1 polymer ?
#
loop_
_entity_poly.entity_id
_entity_poly.type
_entity_poly.pdbx_seq_one_letter_code
_entity_poly.pdbx_strand_id
1 'polypeptide(L)'
;MKWVTRKKARVDRIACPWLIQRFVDPAAEFLFVPDDLVTETARREGAIPFDVPGVELGHHGDRCSFDAFLEKYRLTEPALQTLARIVRGADTDARNLAKEAWGLYAVASGFREISRDDHDNMARQFPVYDALYAYCRALDGS
;
A
#
# COMPACT_ATOMS: atom_id res chain seq x y z
N MET A 1 -8.90 -14.21 -0.06
CA MET A 1 -7.74 -14.54 0.79
C MET A 1 -7.59 -13.55 1.93
N LYS A 2 -6.93 -13.98 2.98
CA LYS A 2 -6.62 -13.09 4.11
C LYS A 2 -5.22 -12.55 3.98
N TRP A 3 -5.06 -11.28 4.31
CA TRP A 3 -3.80 -10.54 4.25
C TRP A 3 -3.61 -9.83 5.58
N VAL A 4 -2.41 -9.85 6.15
CA VAL A 4 -2.17 -9.28 7.48
C VAL A 4 -0.96 -8.35 7.47
N THR A 5 -1.10 -7.23 8.17
CA THR A 5 -0.03 -6.26 8.35
C THR A 5 -0.16 -5.55 9.69
N ARG A 6 0.73 -4.61 9.95
CA ARG A 6 0.75 -3.81 11.17
C ARG A 6 -0.35 -2.76 11.14
N LYS A 7 -0.95 -2.50 12.28
CA LYS A 7 -1.98 -1.46 12.42
C LYS A 7 -1.37 -0.04 12.38
N LYS A 8 -2.22 0.96 12.32
CA LYS A 8 -1.92 2.39 12.19
C LYS A 8 -1.26 2.70 10.85
N ALA A 9 -1.93 2.29 9.80
CA ALA A 9 -1.46 2.46 8.41
C ALA A 9 -1.46 3.93 7.99
N ARG A 10 -0.48 4.30 7.17
CA ARG A 10 -0.40 5.63 6.58
C ARG A 10 -0.36 5.56 5.06
N VAL A 11 0.75 5.14 4.46
CA VAL A 11 0.89 5.09 3.00
C VAL A 11 0.84 3.66 2.48
N ASP A 12 1.91 2.88 2.66
CA ASP A 12 2.07 1.57 2.00
C ASP A 12 1.05 0.54 2.50
N ARG A 13 0.68 0.60 3.78
CA ARG A 13 -0.29 -0.32 4.36
C ARG A 13 -1.74 0.04 4.03
N ILE A 14 -1.95 1.07 3.21
CA ILE A 14 -3.22 1.39 2.56
C ILE A 14 -3.08 1.19 1.05
N ALA A 15 -1.97 1.64 0.45
CA ALA A 15 -1.72 1.50 -0.98
C ALA A 15 -1.68 0.02 -1.40
N CYS A 16 -1.04 -0.84 -0.60
CA CYS A 16 -0.98 -2.27 -0.90
C CYS A 16 -2.36 -2.93 -0.84
N PRO A 17 -3.18 -2.73 0.20
CA PRO A 17 -4.57 -3.21 0.18
C PRO A 17 -5.36 -2.73 -1.02
N TRP A 18 -5.21 -1.47 -1.43
CA TRP A 18 -5.84 -0.96 -2.64
C TRP A 18 -5.41 -1.75 -3.87
N LEU A 19 -4.11 -1.94 -4.05
CA LEU A 19 -3.55 -2.68 -5.18
C LEU A 19 -4.03 -4.14 -5.17
N ILE A 20 -4.02 -4.76 -4.00
CA ILE A 20 -4.48 -6.14 -3.85
C ILE A 20 -5.93 -6.26 -4.29
N GLN A 21 -6.81 -5.42 -3.77
CA GLN A 21 -8.23 -5.51 -4.05
C GLN A 21 -8.55 -5.25 -5.53
N ARG A 22 -7.85 -4.30 -6.15
CA ARG A 22 -8.11 -3.93 -7.55
C ARG A 22 -7.49 -4.87 -8.57
N PHE A 23 -6.34 -5.49 -8.27
CA PHE A 23 -5.53 -6.17 -9.29
C PHE A 23 -5.14 -7.61 -8.94
N VAL A 24 -5.25 -8.04 -7.70
CA VAL A 24 -4.74 -9.34 -7.25
C VAL A 24 -5.86 -10.22 -6.71
N ASP A 25 -6.65 -9.72 -5.77
CA ASP A 25 -7.63 -10.49 -5.01
C ASP A 25 -8.85 -9.63 -4.68
N PRO A 26 -9.87 -9.60 -5.55
CA PRO A 26 -11.06 -8.77 -5.32
C PRO A 26 -11.82 -9.11 -4.04
N ALA A 27 -11.67 -10.34 -3.53
CA ALA A 27 -12.32 -10.80 -2.31
C ALA A 27 -11.39 -10.73 -1.09
N ALA A 28 -10.33 -9.93 -1.15
CA ALA A 28 -9.34 -9.84 -0.06
C ALA A 28 -9.96 -9.37 1.24
N GLU A 29 -9.54 -10.01 2.33
CA GLU A 29 -9.82 -9.58 3.70
C GLU A 29 -8.52 -9.12 4.33
N PHE A 30 -8.54 -7.97 4.99
CA PHE A 30 -7.34 -7.37 5.56
C PHE A 30 -7.41 -7.40 7.10
N LEU A 31 -6.32 -7.86 7.71
CA LEU A 31 -6.16 -7.91 9.16
C LEU A 31 -5.04 -6.94 9.56
N PHE A 32 -5.36 -6.03 10.47
CA PHE A 32 -4.39 -5.07 11.01
C PHE A 32 -4.17 -5.39 12.48
N VAL A 33 -2.95 -5.78 12.83
CA VAL A 33 -2.62 -6.26 14.18
C VAL A 33 -1.39 -5.53 14.71
N PRO A 34 -1.12 -5.58 16.02
CA PRO A 34 0.13 -5.05 16.55
C PRO A 34 1.35 -5.68 15.87
N ASP A 35 2.44 -4.93 15.78
CA ASP A 35 3.65 -5.32 15.04
C ASP A 35 4.16 -6.71 15.41
N ASP A 36 4.16 -7.04 16.70
CA ASP A 36 4.68 -8.30 17.22
C ASP A 36 3.73 -9.49 16.99
N LEU A 37 2.52 -9.25 16.50
CA LEU A 37 1.52 -10.31 16.27
C LEU A 37 1.34 -10.67 14.80
N VAL A 38 2.03 -10.01 13.88
CA VAL A 38 1.82 -10.24 12.44
C VAL A 38 2.17 -11.68 12.04
N THR A 39 3.34 -12.16 12.42
CA THR A 39 3.80 -13.51 12.05
C THR A 39 2.89 -14.58 12.62
N GLU A 40 2.51 -14.45 13.89
CA GLU A 40 1.62 -15.40 14.55
C GLU A 40 0.23 -15.39 13.90
N THR A 41 -0.32 -14.21 13.64
CA THR A 41 -1.63 -14.07 13.01
C THR A 41 -1.61 -14.66 11.60
N ALA A 42 -0.53 -14.43 10.83
CA ALA A 42 -0.38 -14.99 9.49
C ALA A 42 -0.48 -16.53 9.53
N ARG A 43 0.23 -17.15 10.48
CA ARG A 43 0.22 -18.61 10.63
C ARG A 43 -1.14 -19.11 11.09
N ARG A 44 -1.72 -18.49 12.12
CA ARG A 44 -2.99 -18.92 12.69
C ARG A 44 -4.17 -18.78 11.73
N GLU A 45 -4.23 -17.67 11.01
CA GLU A 45 -5.35 -17.36 10.12
C GLU A 45 -5.13 -17.82 8.68
N GLY A 46 -3.95 -18.34 8.35
CA GLY A 46 -3.61 -18.63 6.97
C GLY A 46 -3.54 -17.35 6.11
N ALA A 47 -3.10 -16.25 6.70
CA ALA A 47 -3.03 -14.95 6.04
C ALA A 47 -1.62 -14.70 5.48
N ILE A 48 -1.57 -13.93 4.39
CA ILE A 48 -0.29 -13.54 3.77
C ILE A 48 0.19 -12.25 4.43
N PRO A 49 1.38 -12.24 5.05
CA PRO A 49 1.90 -11.03 5.69
C PRO A 49 2.50 -10.08 4.66
N PHE A 50 2.35 -8.77 4.90
CA PHE A 50 2.97 -7.76 4.04
C PHE A 50 3.38 -6.53 4.86
N ASP A 51 4.34 -5.79 4.31
CA ASP A 51 4.87 -4.54 4.89
C ASP A 51 5.34 -4.68 6.33
N VAL A 52 6.05 -5.78 6.59
CA VAL A 52 6.76 -6.02 7.86
C VAL A 52 8.16 -6.51 7.54
N PRO A 53 9.13 -6.33 8.45
CA PRO A 53 10.49 -6.80 8.20
C PRO A 53 10.54 -8.31 7.97
N GLY A 54 11.40 -8.73 7.04
CA GLY A 54 11.71 -10.13 6.82
C GLY A 54 10.71 -10.93 5.99
N VAL A 55 9.71 -10.30 5.39
CA VAL A 55 8.77 -11.00 4.52
C VAL A 55 9.01 -10.61 3.05
N GLU A 56 8.59 -11.50 2.15
CA GLU A 56 8.74 -11.28 0.71
C GLU A 56 8.05 -9.99 0.25
N LEU A 57 6.84 -9.75 0.73
CA LEU A 57 6.03 -8.58 0.38
C LEU A 57 6.29 -7.41 1.34
N GLY A 58 7.55 -7.16 1.64
CA GLY A 58 8.01 -6.07 2.49
C GLY A 58 8.95 -5.13 1.75
N HIS A 59 9.63 -4.26 2.50
CA HIS A 59 10.63 -3.37 1.94
C HIS A 59 11.91 -4.12 1.61
N HIS A 60 12.49 -3.84 0.45
CA HIS A 60 13.75 -4.44 0.00
C HIS A 60 14.65 -3.34 -0.58
N GLY A 61 15.69 -2.99 0.15
CA GLY A 61 16.58 -1.90 -0.25
C GLY A 61 15.82 -0.56 -0.22
N ASP A 62 15.82 0.16 -1.32
CA ASP A 62 15.11 1.44 -1.46
C ASP A 62 13.66 1.27 -1.96
N ARG A 63 13.22 0.03 -2.18
CA ARG A 63 11.89 -0.27 -2.72
C ARG A 63 10.92 -0.58 -1.59
N CYS A 64 9.70 -0.07 -1.71
CA CYS A 64 8.66 -0.29 -0.72
C CYS A 64 7.83 -1.54 -1.03
N SER A 65 6.90 -1.89 -0.13
CA SER A 65 6.08 -3.09 -0.29
C SER A 65 5.20 -3.03 -1.55
N PHE A 66 4.74 -1.84 -1.93
CA PHE A 66 3.99 -1.66 -3.18
C PHE A 66 4.79 -2.16 -4.39
N ASP A 67 6.09 -1.81 -4.44
CA ASP A 67 6.99 -2.31 -5.49
C ASP A 67 7.08 -3.83 -5.48
N ALA A 68 7.17 -4.44 -4.29
CA ALA A 68 7.26 -5.88 -4.15
C ALA A 68 6.03 -6.59 -4.71
N PHE A 69 4.84 -6.01 -4.50
CA PHE A 69 3.60 -6.55 -5.07
C PHE A 69 3.59 -6.48 -6.59
N LEU A 70 4.02 -5.35 -7.16
CA LEU A 70 4.07 -5.21 -8.62
C LEU A 70 4.97 -6.28 -9.24
N GLU A 71 6.11 -6.54 -8.62
CA GLU A 71 7.06 -7.55 -9.10
C GLU A 71 6.50 -8.96 -8.97
N LYS A 72 6.02 -9.31 -7.79
CA LYS A 72 5.53 -10.67 -7.52
C LYS A 72 4.37 -11.06 -8.43
N TYR A 73 3.42 -10.15 -8.62
CA TYR A 73 2.21 -10.43 -9.40
C TYR A 73 2.31 -9.97 -10.85
N ARG A 74 3.51 -9.56 -11.28
CA ARG A 74 3.82 -9.17 -12.66
C ARG A 74 2.87 -8.10 -13.19
N LEU A 75 2.62 -7.09 -12.38
CA LEU A 75 1.77 -5.97 -12.72
C LEU A 75 2.62 -4.92 -13.43
N THR A 76 2.68 -5.00 -14.75
CA THR A 76 3.63 -4.24 -15.57
C THR A 76 3.03 -2.99 -16.21
N GLU A 77 1.76 -2.67 -15.94
CA GLU A 77 1.13 -1.49 -16.51
C GLU A 77 1.92 -0.23 -16.18
N PRO A 78 2.24 0.62 -17.18
CA PRO A 78 3.03 1.84 -16.93
C PRO A 78 2.45 2.75 -15.86
N ALA A 79 1.13 2.91 -15.82
CA ALA A 79 0.48 3.74 -14.80
C ALA A 79 0.72 3.24 -13.38
N LEU A 80 0.79 1.92 -13.19
CA LEU A 80 1.11 1.34 -11.88
C LEU A 80 2.57 1.57 -11.52
N GLN A 81 3.48 1.56 -12.49
CA GLN A 81 4.89 1.88 -12.24
C GLN A 81 5.04 3.36 -11.84
N THR A 82 4.31 4.24 -12.50
CA THR A 82 4.29 5.68 -12.14
C THR A 82 3.73 5.86 -10.73
N LEU A 83 2.62 5.20 -10.42
CA LEU A 83 2.03 5.25 -9.09
C LEU A 83 3.00 4.71 -8.03
N ALA A 84 3.75 3.65 -8.34
CA ALA A 84 4.73 3.08 -7.43
C ALA A 84 5.80 4.10 -7.03
N ARG A 85 6.23 4.96 -7.95
CA ARG A 85 7.20 6.03 -7.62
C ARG A 85 6.62 7.02 -6.62
N ILE A 86 5.34 7.37 -6.79
CA ILE A 86 4.65 8.30 -5.89
C ILE A 86 4.52 7.66 -4.49
N VAL A 87 4.08 6.40 -4.44
CA VAL A 87 3.92 5.65 -3.18
C VAL A 87 5.28 5.49 -2.48
N ARG A 88 6.30 5.06 -3.20
CA ARG A 88 7.64 4.87 -2.64
C ARG A 88 8.20 6.18 -2.10
N GLY A 89 8.01 7.28 -2.84
CA GLY A 89 8.44 8.61 -2.38
C GLY A 89 7.71 9.05 -1.11
N ALA A 90 6.42 8.77 -1.01
CA ALA A 90 5.62 9.14 0.16
C ALA A 90 5.91 8.25 1.37
N ASP A 91 6.19 6.96 1.14
CA ASP A 91 6.37 5.96 2.20
C ASP A 91 7.79 5.93 2.79
N THR A 92 8.76 6.48 2.08
CA THR A 92 10.16 6.49 2.49
C THR A 92 10.65 7.92 2.70
N ASP A 93 11.96 8.08 2.97
CA ASP A 93 12.56 9.41 3.07
C ASP A 93 12.84 10.05 1.70
N ALA A 94 12.57 9.31 0.62
CA ALA A 94 12.85 9.77 -0.75
C ALA A 94 11.68 10.57 -1.36
N ARG A 95 11.13 11.53 -0.60
CA ARG A 95 9.94 12.30 -1.02
C ARG A 95 10.15 13.11 -2.29
N ASN A 96 11.40 13.45 -2.62
CA ASN A 96 11.69 14.16 -3.87
C ASN A 96 11.71 13.25 -5.10
N LEU A 97 11.48 11.95 -4.93
CA LEU A 97 11.43 11.00 -6.04
C LEU A 97 10.30 11.35 -7.02
N ALA A 98 9.19 11.86 -6.51
CA ALA A 98 8.07 12.34 -7.31
C ALA A 98 7.46 13.54 -6.60
N LYS A 99 7.09 14.58 -7.36
CA LYS A 99 6.51 15.80 -6.76
C LYS A 99 5.20 15.52 -6.02
N GLU A 100 4.43 14.52 -6.47
CA GLU A 100 3.15 14.13 -5.86
C GLU A 100 3.34 13.45 -4.49
N ALA A 101 4.53 12.93 -4.21
CA ALA A 101 4.79 12.17 -2.98
C ALA A 101 4.60 13.02 -1.72
N TRP A 102 4.96 14.29 -1.75
CA TRP A 102 4.74 15.19 -0.61
C TRP A 102 3.26 15.35 -0.29
N GLY A 103 2.43 15.51 -1.34
CA GLY A 103 0.98 15.61 -1.16
C GLY A 103 0.36 14.33 -0.63
N LEU A 104 0.75 13.20 -1.18
CA LEU A 104 0.26 11.90 -0.71
C LEU A 104 0.66 11.66 0.75
N TYR A 105 1.90 11.98 1.11
CA TYR A 105 2.37 11.87 2.49
C TYR A 105 1.50 12.69 3.45
N ALA A 106 1.21 13.94 3.07
CA ALA A 106 0.41 14.83 3.91
C ALA A 106 -1.01 14.31 4.08
N VAL A 107 -1.65 13.91 2.98
CA VAL A 107 -3.03 13.39 2.98
C VAL A 107 -3.12 12.09 3.78
N ALA A 108 -2.20 11.17 3.54
CA ALA A 108 -2.17 9.88 4.24
C ALA A 108 -1.93 10.06 5.75
N SER A 109 -1.04 10.98 6.12
CA SER A 109 -0.78 11.30 7.52
C SER A 109 -2.03 11.88 8.19
N GLY A 110 -2.77 12.74 7.48
CA GLY A 110 -4.02 13.31 8.00
C GLY A 110 -5.10 12.25 8.20
N PHE A 111 -5.30 11.37 7.23
CA PHE A 111 -6.28 10.29 7.35
C PHE A 111 -5.93 9.32 8.47
N ARG A 112 -4.64 9.05 8.70
CA ARG A 112 -4.21 8.24 9.84
C ARG A 112 -4.68 8.85 11.16
N GLU A 113 -4.62 10.18 11.28
CA GLU A 113 -5.02 10.88 12.50
C GLU A 113 -6.53 10.88 12.72
N ILE A 114 -7.33 11.05 11.65
CA ILE A 114 -8.78 11.23 11.79
C ILE A 114 -9.59 9.95 11.63
N SER A 115 -8.98 8.84 11.20
CA SER A 115 -9.68 7.58 11.03
C SER A 115 -9.84 6.85 12.36
N ARG A 116 -10.97 6.15 12.52
CA ARG A 116 -11.27 5.39 13.75
C ARG A 116 -10.38 4.17 13.89
N ASP A 117 -10.08 3.50 12.78
CA ASP A 117 -9.23 2.33 12.70
C ASP A 117 -8.71 2.19 11.27
N ASP A 118 -7.96 1.14 10.99
CA ASP A 118 -7.36 0.93 9.66
C ASP A 118 -8.40 0.60 8.59
N HIS A 119 -9.48 -0.08 8.95
CA HIS A 119 -10.55 -0.36 7.99
C HIS A 119 -11.27 0.92 7.58
N ASP A 120 -11.54 1.82 8.52
CA ASP A 120 -12.09 3.15 8.23
C ASP A 120 -11.11 3.94 7.36
N ASN A 121 -9.82 3.87 7.67
CA ASN A 121 -8.77 4.54 6.91
C ASN A 121 -8.72 4.02 5.45
N MET A 122 -8.81 2.71 5.25
CA MET A 122 -8.89 2.13 3.90
C MET A 122 -10.08 2.68 3.13
N ALA A 123 -11.25 2.68 3.76
CA ALA A 123 -12.48 3.16 3.10
C ALA A 123 -12.35 4.62 2.67
N ARG A 124 -11.68 5.44 3.48
CA ARG A 124 -11.48 6.86 3.18
C ARG A 124 -10.43 7.08 2.12
N GLN A 125 -9.34 6.30 2.12
CA GLN A 125 -8.21 6.53 1.21
C GLN A 125 -8.31 5.77 -0.12
N PHE A 126 -9.09 4.70 -0.23
CA PHE A 126 -9.20 3.97 -1.50
C PHE A 126 -9.61 4.88 -2.66
N PRO A 127 -10.58 5.81 -2.50
CA PRO A 127 -10.86 6.78 -3.57
C PRO A 127 -9.68 7.69 -3.92
N VAL A 128 -8.81 7.98 -2.96
CA VAL A 128 -7.59 8.76 -3.23
C VAL A 128 -6.67 7.99 -4.18
N TYR A 129 -6.47 6.69 -3.93
CA TYR A 129 -5.64 5.86 -4.82
C TYR A 129 -6.30 5.61 -6.17
N ASP A 130 -7.62 5.47 -6.22
CA ASP A 130 -8.35 5.43 -7.49
C ASP A 130 -8.07 6.70 -8.30
N ALA A 131 -8.11 7.87 -7.66
CA ALA A 131 -7.84 9.14 -8.31
C ALA A 131 -6.38 9.27 -8.76
N LEU A 132 -5.44 8.85 -7.92
CA LEU A 132 -4.01 8.85 -8.28
C LEU A 132 -3.73 7.93 -9.45
N TYR A 133 -4.35 6.76 -9.47
CA TYR A 133 -4.20 5.82 -10.58
C TYR A 133 -4.73 6.42 -11.88
N ALA A 134 -5.91 7.05 -11.85
CA ALA A 134 -6.47 7.73 -13.01
C ALA A 134 -5.55 8.86 -13.50
N TYR A 135 -4.98 9.62 -12.58
CA TYR A 135 -4.01 10.67 -12.87
C TYR A 135 -2.78 10.07 -13.57
N CYS A 136 -2.24 8.98 -13.05
CA CYS A 136 -1.07 8.32 -13.65
C CYS A 136 -1.38 7.80 -15.06
N ARG A 137 -2.56 7.24 -15.28
CA ARG A 137 -2.97 6.79 -16.61
C ARG A 137 -3.03 7.96 -17.58
N ALA A 138 -3.57 9.09 -17.17
CA ALA A 138 -3.64 10.28 -17.99
C ALA A 138 -2.24 10.81 -18.36
N LEU A 139 -1.29 10.77 -17.40
CA LEU A 139 0.09 11.15 -17.67
C LEU A 139 0.75 10.26 -18.72
N ASP A 140 0.46 8.96 -18.68
CA ASP A 140 1.05 7.99 -19.60
C ASP A 140 0.31 7.88 -20.93
N GLY A 141 -0.70 8.71 -21.16
CA GLY A 141 -1.49 8.70 -22.39
C GLY A 141 -2.43 7.51 -22.51
N SER A 142 -2.77 6.89 -21.41
CA SER A 142 -3.61 5.68 -21.38
C SER A 142 -5.07 5.98 -21.24
#